data_fbc778c007707f0cf80cab5af14e12de
#
_entry.id   fbc778c007707f0cf80cab5af14e12de
#
_cell.length_a   1.000
_cell.length_b   1.000
_cell.length_c   1.000
_cell.angle_alpha   90.00
_cell.angle_beta   90.00
_cell.angle_gamma   90.00
#
_symmetry.space_group_name_H-M   'P 1'
#
loop_
_entity.id
_entity.type
_entity.pdbx_description
1 polymer ?
#
loop_
_entity_poly.entity_id
_entity_poly.type
_entity_poly.pdbx_seq_one_letter_code
_entity_poly.pdbx_strand_id
1 'polypeptide(L)'
;VRPAGGHISSPFGFRINPFTHSYAFHAGTDLAANCNSPIFAAHGGTVLYAGPNGGYGNFVLIDNGNGMSTGYGHIVNGGVHVRVGQPVGPGQPIAAVGSTGHSTGCHLHYEVRQNGNAIDAVPFMRNNGIELAN
;
A
#
# COMPACT_ATOMS: atom_id res chain seq x y z
N VAL A 1 -6.19 -4.40 -10.18
CA VAL A 1 -5.31 -3.38 -10.77
C VAL A 1 -4.05 -3.24 -9.92
N ARG A 2 -2.90 -3.13 -10.55
CA ARG A 2 -1.67 -2.83 -9.81
C ARG A 2 -1.82 -1.48 -9.11
N PRO A 3 -1.49 -1.41 -7.79
CA PRO A 3 -1.65 -0.15 -7.05
C PRO A 3 -0.61 0.91 -7.42
N ALA A 4 0.53 0.51 -8.00
CA ALA A 4 1.55 1.42 -8.47
C ALA A 4 2.38 0.74 -9.56
N GLY A 5 3.14 1.53 -10.32
CA GLY A 5 4.18 1.02 -11.21
C GLY A 5 5.38 0.49 -10.42
N GLY A 6 6.49 0.28 -11.11
CA GLY A 6 7.72 -0.14 -10.45
C GLY A 6 7.80 -1.63 -10.18
N HIS A 7 8.70 -2.00 -9.26
CA HIS A 7 9.00 -3.39 -8.96
C HIS A 7 9.04 -3.62 -7.45
N ILE A 8 8.91 -4.87 -7.03
CA ILE A 8 9.01 -5.23 -5.61
C ILE A 8 10.43 -4.93 -5.13
N SER A 9 10.52 -4.05 -4.11
CA SER A 9 11.78 -3.71 -3.47
C SER A 9 11.95 -4.38 -2.10
N SER A 10 10.84 -4.78 -1.47
CA SER A 10 10.87 -5.49 -0.20
C SER A 10 9.60 -6.34 -0.06
N PRO A 11 9.76 -7.67 0.12
CA PRO A 11 8.60 -8.57 0.15
C PRO A 11 7.93 -8.59 1.51
N PHE A 12 6.70 -9.11 1.53
CA PHE A 12 5.97 -9.46 2.73
C PHE A 12 6.73 -10.55 3.51
N GLY A 13 6.68 -10.46 4.84
CA GLY A 13 7.24 -11.48 5.70
C GLY A 13 8.42 -10.96 6.51
N PHE A 14 9.16 -11.87 7.14
CA PHE A 14 10.29 -11.48 7.97
C PHE A 14 11.45 -11.00 7.11
N ARG A 15 12.06 -9.89 7.53
CA ARG A 15 13.19 -9.27 6.84
C ARG A 15 14.03 -8.44 7.82
N ILE A 16 15.24 -8.03 7.39
CA ILE A 16 16.05 -7.09 8.14
C ILE A 16 15.46 -5.69 7.95
N ASN A 17 15.10 -5.05 9.07
CA ASN A 17 14.55 -3.69 9.05
C ASN A 17 15.66 -2.71 8.68
N PRO A 18 15.48 -1.85 7.66
CA PRO A 18 16.53 -0.93 7.22
C PRO A 18 16.89 0.16 8.25
N PHE A 19 15.97 0.48 9.19
CA PHE A 19 16.23 1.47 10.23
C PHE A 19 16.92 0.87 11.46
N THR A 20 16.42 -0.27 11.94
CA THR A 20 16.90 -0.87 13.19
C THR A 20 17.96 -1.93 12.97
N HIS A 21 18.14 -2.40 11.73
CA HIS A 21 19.02 -3.53 11.36
C HIS A 21 18.66 -4.82 12.07
N SER A 22 17.45 -4.90 12.66
CA SER A 22 16.97 -6.11 13.32
C SER A 22 16.04 -6.90 12.40
N TYR A 23 15.91 -8.19 12.69
CA TYR A 23 14.99 -9.08 11.98
C TYR A 23 13.57 -8.75 12.41
N ALA A 24 12.71 -8.34 11.47
CA ALA A 24 11.36 -7.90 11.78
C ALA A 24 10.36 -8.35 10.70
N PHE A 25 9.11 -8.50 11.11
CA PHE A 25 8.02 -8.85 10.20
C PHE A 25 7.59 -7.63 9.40
N HIS A 26 7.52 -7.79 8.07
CA HIS A 26 7.05 -6.77 7.14
C HIS A 26 5.63 -7.12 6.70
N ALA A 27 4.66 -6.30 7.11
CA ALA A 27 3.23 -6.59 6.91
C ALA A 27 2.74 -6.31 5.49
N GLY A 28 3.54 -5.69 4.65
CA GLY A 28 3.18 -5.35 3.29
C GLY A 28 4.21 -5.75 2.27
N THR A 29 3.93 -5.39 1.04
CA THR A 29 4.85 -5.53 -0.10
C THR A 29 5.20 -4.14 -0.58
N ASP A 30 6.48 -3.82 -0.63
CA ASP A 30 6.93 -2.51 -1.09
C ASP A 30 7.18 -2.53 -2.60
N LEU A 31 6.61 -1.56 -3.29
CA LEU A 31 6.81 -1.35 -4.72
C LEU A 31 7.61 -0.07 -4.92
N ALA A 32 8.88 -0.21 -5.37
CA ALA A 32 9.71 0.94 -5.69
C ALA A 32 9.11 1.65 -6.90
N ALA A 33 8.78 2.92 -6.74
CA ALA A 33 8.16 3.72 -7.77
C ALA A 33 8.64 5.16 -7.68
N ASN A 34 8.57 5.89 -8.78
CA ASN A 34 9.04 7.28 -8.81
C ASN A 34 8.24 8.14 -7.84
N CYS A 35 8.94 9.06 -7.17
CA CYS A 35 8.30 10.05 -6.31
C CYS A 35 7.21 10.77 -7.10
N ASN A 36 6.05 11.00 -6.44
CA ASN A 36 4.89 11.67 -7.01
C ASN A 36 4.16 10.91 -8.12
N SER A 37 4.54 9.68 -8.44
CA SER A 37 3.79 8.87 -9.39
C SER A 37 2.46 8.43 -8.77
N PRO A 38 1.43 8.14 -9.59
CA PRO A 38 0.10 7.86 -9.06
C PRO A 38 0.03 6.52 -8.32
N ILE A 39 -0.78 6.49 -7.26
CA ILE A 39 -1.21 5.29 -6.58
C ILE A 39 -2.68 5.07 -6.95
N PHE A 40 -3.01 3.84 -7.36
CA PHE A 40 -4.35 3.47 -7.79
C PHE A 40 -4.98 2.53 -6.76
N ALA A 41 -6.29 2.63 -6.57
CA ALA A 41 -7.02 1.64 -5.79
C ALA A 41 -6.89 0.28 -6.49
N ALA A 42 -6.31 -0.69 -5.79
CA ALA A 42 -6.13 -2.04 -6.36
C ALA A 42 -7.47 -2.73 -6.58
N HIS A 43 -8.42 -2.46 -5.68
CA HIS A 43 -9.80 -2.97 -5.74
C HIS A 43 -10.75 -1.85 -5.34
N GLY A 44 -11.99 -1.94 -5.80
CA GLY A 44 -13.02 -0.98 -5.42
C GLY A 44 -13.47 -1.14 -3.98
N GLY A 45 -14.01 -0.08 -3.40
CA GLY A 45 -14.50 -0.10 -2.03
C GLY A 45 -14.79 1.27 -1.47
N THR A 46 -14.73 1.38 -0.16
CA THR A 46 -14.98 2.63 0.57
C THR A 46 -13.78 2.97 1.44
N VAL A 47 -13.34 4.22 1.41
CA VAL A 47 -12.19 4.68 2.20
C VAL A 47 -12.52 4.64 3.70
N LEU A 48 -11.73 3.88 4.47
CA LEU A 48 -11.85 3.78 5.93
C LEU A 48 -10.95 4.77 6.65
N TYR A 49 -9.78 5.07 6.09
CA TYR A 49 -8.78 5.95 6.70
C TYR A 49 -8.01 6.69 5.60
N ALA A 50 -7.71 7.96 5.85
CA ALA A 50 -6.94 8.77 4.91
C ALA A 50 -6.23 9.88 5.70
N GLY A 51 -4.92 9.76 5.88
CA GLY A 51 -4.13 10.74 6.62
C GLY A 51 -2.88 10.17 7.26
N PRO A 52 -2.21 10.94 8.12
CA PRO A 52 -1.00 10.50 8.81
C PRO A 52 -1.27 9.30 9.72
N ASN A 53 -0.35 8.34 9.74
CA ASN A 53 -0.49 7.13 10.54
C ASN A 53 0.88 6.56 10.95
N GLY A 54 1.58 7.28 11.83
CA GLY A 54 2.84 6.81 12.41
C GLY A 54 3.88 6.40 11.37
N GLY A 55 4.42 5.20 11.54
CA GLY A 55 5.45 4.65 10.65
C GLY A 55 5.01 4.45 9.21
N TYR A 56 3.71 4.34 8.96
CA TYR A 56 3.17 4.30 7.59
C TYR A 56 3.32 5.64 6.85
N GLY A 57 3.59 6.73 7.58
CA GLY A 57 3.51 8.06 6.99
C GLY A 57 2.07 8.42 6.66
N ASN A 58 1.84 9.08 5.54
CA ASN A 58 0.48 9.30 5.05
C ASN A 58 -0.06 8.00 4.46
N PHE A 59 -1.26 7.61 4.88
CA PHE A 59 -1.80 6.27 4.69
C PHE A 59 -3.26 6.34 4.26
N VAL A 60 -3.65 5.46 3.33
CA VAL A 60 -5.04 5.25 2.93
C VAL A 60 -5.37 3.78 3.16
N LEU A 61 -6.52 3.52 3.78
CA LEU A 61 -7.07 2.17 3.94
C LEU A 61 -8.44 2.12 3.29
N ILE A 62 -8.66 1.13 2.44
CA ILE A 62 -9.91 0.94 1.71
C ILE A 62 -10.55 -0.38 2.14
N ASP A 63 -11.84 -0.33 2.51
CA ASP A 63 -12.65 -1.53 2.74
C ASP A 63 -13.15 -2.04 1.39
N ASN A 64 -12.71 -3.23 1.01
CA ASN A 64 -13.05 -3.84 -0.28
C ASN A 64 -14.21 -4.83 -0.17
N GLY A 65 -14.81 -4.98 1.03
CA GLY A 65 -15.89 -5.92 1.28
C GLY A 65 -15.42 -7.31 1.63
N ASN A 66 -16.32 -8.13 2.15
CA ASN A 66 -16.07 -9.54 2.52
C ASN A 66 -14.89 -9.73 3.48
N GLY A 67 -14.66 -8.75 4.36
CA GLY A 67 -13.55 -8.78 5.31
C GLY A 67 -12.21 -8.38 4.71
N MET A 68 -12.15 -8.00 3.44
CA MET A 68 -10.91 -7.58 2.77
C MET A 68 -10.73 -6.08 2.87
N SER A 69 -9.49 -5.66 3.10
CA SER A 69 -9.09 -4.26 2.99
C SER A 69 -7.71 -4.15 2.36
N THR A 70 -7.44 -3.00 1.74
CA THR A 70 -6.14 -2.71 1.14
C THR A 70 -5.60 -1.41 1.70
N GLY A 71 -4.30 -1.41 2.04
CA GLY A 71 -3.62 -0.28 2.63
C GLY A 71 -2.51 0.24 1.72
N TYR A 72 -2.32 1.57 1.73
CA TYR A 72 -1.40 2.28 0.84
C TYR A 72 -0.62 3.28 1.69
N GLY A 73 0.67 3.04 1.87
CA GLY A 73 1.50 3.81 2.79
C GLY A 73 2.62 4.60 2.13
N HIS A 74 3.24 5.47 2.91
CA HIS A 74 4.35 6.37 2.55
C HIS A 74 3.97 7.39 1.47
N ILE A 75 2.69 7.77 1.43
CA ILE A 75 2.17 8.77 0.48
C ILE A 75 2.86 10.11 0.73
N VAL A 76 3.19 10.83 -0.34
CA VAL A 76 3.83 12.15 -0.26
C VAL A 76 2.92 13.14 0.48
N ASN A 77 3.52 14.11 1.19
CA ASN A 77 2.75 15.16 1.85
C ASN A 77 1.91 15.93 0.83
N GLY A 78 0.63 16.11 1.16
CA GLY A 78 -0.34 16.72 0.23
C GLY A 78 -0.82 15.77 -0.88
N GLY A 79 -0.36 14.51 -0.89
CA GLY A 79 -0.66 13.55 -1.94
C GLY A 79 -1.81 12.59 -1.65
N VAL A 80 -2.56 12.77 -0.57
CA VAL A 80 -3.78 12.00 -0.32
C VAL A 80 -4.94 12.69 -1.04
N HIS A 81 -5.55 12.01 -2.00
CA HIS A 81 -6.57 12.60 -2.88
C HIS A 81 -7.98 12.08 -2.59
N VAL A 82 -8.16 11.33 -1.52
CA VAL A 82 -9.44 10.78 -1.09
C VAL A 82 -9.68 11.08 0.38
N ARG A 83 -10.91 10.88 0.84
CA ARG A 83 -11.29 11.10 2.24
C ARG A 83 -12.13 9.93 2.76
N VAL A 84 -12.18 9.80 4.07
CA VAL A 84 -12.98 8.77 4.74
C VAL A 84 -14.43 8.81 4.27
N GLY A 85 -14.97 7.65 3.95
CA GLY A 85 -16.34 7.49 3.46
C GLY A 85 -16.49 7.58 1.96
N GLN A 86 -15.45 7.99 1.24
CA GLN A 86 -15.51 8.13 -0.22
C GLN A 86 -15.53 6.75 -0.89
N PRO A 87 -16.48 6.50 -1.81
CA PRO A 87 -16.42 5.31 -2.66
C PRO A 87 -15.35 5.47 -3.73
N VAL A 88 -14.62 4.38 -4.00
CA VAL A 88 -13.60 4.35 -5.05
C VAL A 88 -13.78 3.10 -5.91
N GLY A 89 -13.49 3.24 -7.20
CA GLY A 89 -13.49 2.10 -8.13
C GLY A 89 -12.08 1.53 -8.32
N PRO A 90 -11.96 0.30 -8.82
CA PRO A 90 -10.65 -0.28 -9.12
C PRO A 90 -9.92 0.56 -10.17
N GLY A 91 -8.64 0.82 -9.96
CA GLY A 91 -7.84 1.65 -10.86
C GLY A 91 -8.04 3.14 -10.71
N GLN A 92 -8.89 3.59 -9.80
CA GLN A 92 -9.06 5.01 -9.55
C GLN A 92 -7.80 5.57 -8.87
N PRO A 93 -7.24 6.70 -9.36
CA PRO A 93 -6.14 7.36 -8.66
C PRO A 93 -6.59 7.86 -7.28
N ILE A 94 -5.85 7.49 -6.24
CA ILE A 94 -6.21 7.82 -4.85
C ILE A 94 -5.14 8.65 -4.15
N ALA A 95 -3.90 8.58 -4.62
CA ALA A 95 -2.78 9.23 -3.94
C ALA A 95 -1.56 9.31 -4.86
N ALA A 96 -0.45 9.83 -4.31
CA ALA A 96 0.84 9.90 -5.00
C ALA A 96 1.95 9.31 -4.13
N VAL A 97 2.87 8.60 -4.76
CA VAL A 97 4.00 7.94 -4.11
C VAL A 97 4.91 8.96 -3.43
N GLY A 98 5.35 8.65 -2.23
CA GLY A 98 6.30 9.45 -1.49
C GLY A 98 7.24 8.60 -0.66
N SER A 99 7.74 9.19 0.44
CA SER A 99 8.65 8.54 1.36
C SER A 99 8.41 9.01 2.80
N THR A 100 7.16 9.33 3.14
CA THR A 100 6.79 9.75 4.50
C THR A 100 6.79 8.56 5.44
N GLY A 101 6.94 8.84 6.74
CA GLY A 101 7.04 7.78 7.76
C GLY A 101 8.39 7.07 7.73
N HIS A 102 8.39 5.79 8.08
CA HIS A 102 9.62 4.96 8.12
C HIS A 102 9.94 4.48 6.71
N SER A 103 10.62 5.32 5.93
CA SER A 103 10.97 5.06 4.55
C SER A 103 12.35 5.61 4.22
N THR A 104 13.12 4.89 3.42
CA THR A 104 14.47 5.29 2.97
C THR A 104 14.49 5.80 1.54
N GLY A 105 13.35 5.82 0.87
CA GLY A 105 13.23 6.31 -0.51
C GLY A 105 11.83 6.08 -1.03
N CYS A 106 11.50 6.70 -2.16
CA CYS A 106 10.13 6.66 -2.68
C CYS A 106 9.71 5.24 -3.06
N HIS A 107 8.62 4.80 -2.45
CA HIS A 107 7.99 3.52 -2.74
C HIS A 107 6.57 3.53 -2.20
N LEU A 108 5.75 2.62 -2.71
CA LEU A 108 4.44 2.33 -2.12
C LEU A 108 4.58 1.12 -1.19
N HIS A 109 4.16 1.30 0.06
CA HIS A 109 3.94 0.17 0.98
C HIS A 109 2.50 -0.28 0.79
N TYR A 110 2.31 -1.45 0.18
CA TYR A 110 0.99 -1.98 -0.14
C TYR A 110 0.64 -3.16 0.76
N GLU A 111 -0.51 -3.08 1.45
CA GLU A 111 -0.99 -4.15 2.32
C GLU A 111 -2.31 -4.70 1.82
N VAL A 112 -2.44 -6.01 1.89
CA VAL A 112 -3.72 -6.69 1.78
C VAL A 112 -4.03 -7.29 3.14
N ARG A 113 -5.21 -6.99 3.68
CA ARG A 113 -5.65 -7.49 4.98
C ARG A 113 -6.92 -8.31 4.82
N GLN A 114 -6.96 -9.46 5.47
CA GLN A 114 -8.16 -10.28 5.53
C GLN A 114 -8.60 -10.37 6.99
N ASN A 115 -9.81 -9.90 7.28
CA ASN A 115 -10.35 -9.81 8.63
C ASN A 115 -9.38 -9.08 9.57
N GLY A 116 -8.74 -8.01 9.09
CA GLY A 116 -7.78 -7.21 9.84
C GLY A 116 -6.36 -7.76 9.88
N ASN A 117 -6.11 -8.96 9.36
CA ASN A 117 -4.79 -9.58 9.37
C ASN A 117 -4.09 -9.40 8.03
N ALA A 118 -2.85 -8.92 8.06
CA ALA A 118 -2.05 -8.75 6.85
C ALA A 118 -1.71 -10.10 6.24
N ILE A 119 -1.88 -10.21 4.91
CA ILE A 119 -1.50 -11.39 4.14
C ILE A 119 -0.56 -10.99 3.02
N ASP A 120 0.13 -11.96 2.43
CA ASP A 120 1.05 -11.71 1.33
C ASP A 120 0.28 -11.26 0.09
N ALA A 121 0.57 -10.04 -0.37
CA ALA A 121 -0.11 -9.45 -1.52
C ALA A 121 0.22 -10.16 -2.84
N VAL A 122 1.41 -10.74 -2.99
CA VAL A 122 1.84 -11.32 -4.27
C VAL A 122 0.94 -12.49 -4.69
N PRO A 123 0.75 -13.54 -3.88
CA PRO A 123 -0.16 -14.63 -4.28
C PRO A 123 -1.62 -14.17 -4.34
N PHE A 124 -2.03 -13.25 -3.44
CA PHE A 124 -3.41 -12.74 -3.46
C PHE A 124 -3.70 -12.03 -4.78
N MET A 125 -2.83 -11.12 -5.22
CA MET A 125 -3.01 -10.38 -6.46
C MET A 125 -2.91 -11.32 -7.67
N ARG A 126 -1.98 -12.27 -7.64
CA ARG A 126 -1.85 -13.28 -8.71
C ARG A 126 -3.13 -14.09 -8.89
N ASN A 127 -3.77 -14.48 -7.80
CA ASN A 127 -5.05 -15.20 -7.84
C ASN A 127 -6.18 -14.33 -8.42
N ASN A 128 -6.00 -13.01 -8.45
CA ASN A 128 -6.93 -12.05 -9.04
C ASN A 128 -6.46 -11.58 -10.43
N GLY A 129 -5.50 -12.27 -11.02
CA GLY A 129 -5.02 -11.99 -12.37
C GLY A 129 -3.98 -10.89 -12.47
N ILE A 130 -3.43 -10.43 -11.35
CA ILE A 130 -2.48 -9.31 -11.30
C ILE A 130 -1.12 -9.81 -10.81
N GLU A 131 -0.08 -9.62 -11.61
CA GLU A 131 1.29 -9.98 -11.23
C GLU A 131 2.03 -8.75 -10.68
N LEU A 132 2.45 -8.82 -9.41
CA LEU A 132 3.25 -7.77 -8.78
C LEU A 132 4.76 -8.00 -8.94
N ALA A 133 5.18 -9.24 -9.17
CA ALA A 133 6.57 -9.67 -9.03
C ALA A 133 7.41 -9.50 -10.32
N ASN A 134 7.01 -8.63 -11.22
CA ASN A 134 7.80 -8.42 -12.44
C ASN A 134 8.32 -6.99 -12.58
#